data_f7d7fa5dd608aca78b28e5a893fef1e3
#
_entry.id   f7d7fa5dd608aca78b28e5a893fef1e3
#
_cell.length_a   1.000
_cell.length_b   1.000
_cell.length_c   1.000
_cell.angle_alpha   90.00
_cell.angle_beta   90.00
_cell.angle_gamma   90.00
#
_symmetry.space_group_name_H-M   'P 1'
#
loop_
_entity.id
_entity.type
_entity.pdbx_description
1 polymer ?
#
loop_
_entity_poly.entity_id
_entity_poly.type
_entity_poly.pdbx_seq_one_letter_code
_entity_poly.pdbx_strand_id
1 'polypeptide(L)'
;SWVQKGTTTWESNNLKITSVVYFARMTGTGFALKVVETRTWYKNDVKASYLRCDVNGSNAGASTSLTWTATSGTRTAYFTGTAAAGVAIKVYVGQDNDGTNYGTTSFTAPALLGDVVYVKVSGAWKKASAVYVKVNGAWKTGPVKFKTGGAWK
;
A
#
# COMPACT_ATOMS: atom_id res chain seq x y z
N SER A 1 -6.23 -0.82 8.30
CA SER A 1 -4.93 -0.51 8.95
C SER A 1 -3.82 -0.44 7.91
N TRP A 2 -2.79 0.36 8.18
CA TRP A 2 -1.59 0.48 7.37
C TRP A 2 -0.64 -0.68 7.64
N VAL A 3 -0.13 -1.31 6.59
CA VAL A 3 0.86 -2.39 6.67
C VAL A 3 2.12 -1.96 5.92
N GLN A 4 3.26 -1.96 6.60
CA GLN A 4 4.54 -1.64 5.96
C GLN A 4 4.89 -2.71 4.92
N LYS A 5 5.31 -2.28 3.74
CA LYS A 5 5.67 -3.13 2.60
C LYS A 5 7.15 -3.12 2.26
N GLY A 6 7.83 -2.07 2.63
CA GLY A 6 9.28 -2.00 2.46
C GLY A 6 9.83 -0.64 2.83
N THR A 7 11.15 -0.62 2.86
CA THR A 7 11.96 0.60 3.01
C THR A 7 12.96 0.61 1.88
N THR A 8 13.11 1.74 1.24
CA THR A 8 14.11 1.92 0.20
C THR A 8 14.93 3.18 0.45
N THR A 9 16.18 3.16 0.07
CA THR A 9 17.07 4.31 0.17
C THR A 9 17.68 4.56 -1.20
N TRP A 10 17.59 5.79 -1.64
CA TRP A 10 18.31 6.29 -2.79
C TRP A 10 19.31 7.36 -2.33
N GLU A 11 20.51 7.33 -2.85
CA GLU A 11 21.58 8.23 -2.43
C GLU A 11 22.44 8.63 -3.62
N SER A 12 22.82 9.89 -3.65
CA SER A 12 23.79 10.48 -4.56
C SER A 12 24.78 11.35 -3.77
N ASN A 13 25.76 11.93 -4.45
CA ASN A 13 26.70 12.86 -3.83
C ASN A 13 26.02 14.12 -3.23
N ASN A 14 24.78 14.38 -3.58
CA ASN A 14 24.07 15.61 -3.20
C ASN A 14 22.89 15.37 -2.27
N LEU A 15 22.33 14.17 -2.24
CA LEU A 15 21.04 13.90 -1.63
C LEU A 15 20.93 12.44 -1.20
N LYS A 16 20.36 12.23 -0.02
CA LYS A 16 19.89 10.93 0.45
C LYS A 16 18.39 10.99 0.73
N ILE A 17 17.65 10.04 0.19
CA ILE A 17 16.23 9.85 0.47
C ILE A 17 16.04 8.44 1.02
N THR A 18 15.41 8.32 2.18
CA THR A 18 14.93 7.03 2.72
C THR A 18 13.41 7.08 2.76
N SER A 19 12.77 6.10 2.16
CA SER A 19 11.32 6.04 2.01
C SER A 19 10.76 4.76 2.59
N VAL A 20 9.76 4.88 3.46
CA VAL A 20 9.01 3.75 4.00
C VAL A 20 7.64 3.72 3.35
N VAL A 21 7.33 2.60 2.70
CA VAL A 21 6.08 2.41 1.97
C VAL A 21 5.11 1.57 2.80
N TYR A 22 3.91 2.09 2.97
CA TYR A 22 2.79 1.42 3.64
C TYR A 22 1.63 1.25 2.66
N PHE A 23 0.94 0.13 2.79
CA PHE A 23 -0.23 -0.22 2.01
C PHE A 23 -1.45 -0.39 2.93
N ALA A 24 -2.61 0.07 2.49
CA ALA A 24 -3.90 -0.25 3.09
C ALA A 24 -4.89 -0.68 2.02
N ARG A 25 -5.51 -1.84 2.21
CA ARG A 25 -6.66 -2.24 1.41
C ARG A 25 -7.88 -1.43 1.88
N MET A 26 -8.55 -0.76 0.94
CA MET A 26 -9.71 0.09 1.22
C MET A 26 -11.03 -0.68 1.05
N THR A 27 -11.26 -1.17 -0.18
CA THR A 27 -12.46 -1.93 -0.57
C THR A 27 -12.08 -2.87 -1.70
N GLY A 28 -12.60 -4.08 -1.78
CA GLY A 28 -12.42 -4.97 -2.92
C GLY A 28 -11.04 -4.88 -3.58
N THR A 29 -10.95 -4.17 -4.69
CA THR A 29 -9.70 -3.89 -5.41
C THR A 29 -9.05 -2.55 -5.03
N GLY A 30 -9.77 -1.65 -4.35
CA GLY A 30 -9.27 -0.33 -3.94
C GLY A 30 -8.15 -0.42 -2.90
N PHE A 31 -7.11 0.38 -3.06
CA PHE A 31 -6.02 0.51 -2.09
C PHE A 31 -5.60 1.96 -1.89
N ALA A 32 -4.93 2.21 -0.78
CA ALA A 32 -4.17 3.44 -0.54
C ALA A 32 -2.71 3.10 -0.24
N LEU A 33 -1.82 3.99 -0.66
CA LEU A 33 -0.41 4.00 -0.27
C LEU A 33 -0.13 5.23 0.59
N LYS A 34 0.71 5.01 1.58
CA LYS A 34 1.35 6.06 2.36
C LYS A 34 2.85 5.88 2.24
N VAL A 35 3.54 6.91 1.77
CA VAL A 35 5.00 6.92 1.66
C VAL A 35 5.54 7.99 2.60
N VAL A 36 6.34 7.55 3.57
CA VAL A 36 7.04 8.45 4.50
C VAL A 36 8.46 8.60 4.00
N GLU A 37 8.77 9.78 3.50
CA GLU A 37 10.11 10.12 3.03
C GLU A 37 10.88 10.89 4.11
N THR A 38 12.10 10.45 4.38
CA THR A 38 13.10 11.24 5.13
C THR A 38 14.21 11.62 4.17
N ARG A 39 14.53 12.90 4.14
CA ARG A 39 15.42 13.50 3.17
C ARG A 39 16.56 14.23 3.87
N THR A 40 17.77 14.04 3.38
CA THR A 40 18.97 14.78 3.78
C THR A 40 19.67 15.30 2.54
N TRP A 41 19.83 16.61 2.45
CA TRP A 41 20.61 17.26 1.41
C TRP A 41 22.03 17.51 1.86
N TYR A 42 22.97 17.22 0.99
CA TYR A 42 24.38 17.53 1.21
C TYR A 42 24.80 18.86 0.57
N LYS A 43 23.91 19.46 -0.23
CA LYS A 43 24.07 20.79 -0.84
C LYS A 43 22.77 21.59 -0.70
N ASN A 44 22.90 22.92 -0.69
CA ASN A 44 21.77 23.87 -0.51
C ASN A 44 20.89 23.99 -1.78
N ASP A 45 20.44 22.89 -2.33
CA ASP A 45 19.59 22.86 -3.49
C ASP A 45 18.27 22.15 -3.16
N VAL A 46 17.19 22.91 -3.04
CA VAL A 46 15.86 22.40 -2.73
C VAL A 46 15.15 21.99 -4.02
N LYS A 47 14.97 20.70 -4.22
CA LYS A 47 14.25 20.14 -5.37
C LYS A 47 13.02 19.35 -4.92
N ALA A 48 12.11 19.08 -5.85
CA ALA A 48 11.00 18.19 -5.60
C ALA A 48 11.49 16.73 -5.49
N SER A 49 10.76 15.90 -4.79
CA SER A 49 10.87 14.45 -4.90
C SER A 49 9.79 13.90 -5.79
N TYR A 50 10.09 12.83 -6.49
CA TYR A 50 9.19 12.15 -7.40
C TYR A 50 8.72 10.83 -6.81
N LEU A 51 7.42 10.60 -6.90
CA LEU A 51 6.77 9.38 -6.44
C LEU A 51 5.87 8.83 -7.55
N ARG A 52 6.05 7.56 -7.90
CA ARG A 52 5.26 6.85 -8.91
C ARG A 52 4.85 5.49 -8.39
N CYS A 53 3.67 5.03 -8.77
CA CYS A 53 3.20 3.68 -8.51
C CYS A 53 2.82 2.99 -9.82
N ASP A 54 3.40 1.81 -10.04
CA ASP A 54 2.97 0.90 -11.11
C ASP A 54 2.14 -0.24 -10.51
N VAL A 55 1.07 -0.57 -11.20
CA VAL A 55 0.24 -1.76 -10.94
C VAL A 55 0.33 -2.66 -12.16
N ASN A 56 0.72 -3.91 -11.94
CA ASN A 56 0.94 -4.89 -13.02
C ASN A 56 1.86 -4.36 -14.16
N GLY A 57 2.91 -3.63 -13.79
CA GLY A 57 3.88 -3.07 -14.72
C GLY A 57 3.45 -1.78 -15.44
N SER A 58 2.23 -1.31 -15.21
CA SER A 58 1.71 -0.08 -15.83
C SER A 58 1.55 1.03 -14.79
N ASN A 59 1.87 2.28 -15.19
CA ASN A 59 1.65 3.44 -14.33
C ASN A 59 0.17 3.53 -13.97
N ALA A 60 -0.13 3.51 -12.67
CA ALA A 60 -1.49 3.61 -12.14
C ALA A 60 -2.04 5.05 -12.09
N GLY A 61 -1.38 6.01 -12.73
CA GLY A 61 -1.74 7.42 -12.69
C GLY A 61 -1.38 8.14 -11.39
N ALA A 62 -0.66 7.46 -10.51
CA ALA A 62 -0.28 7.96 -9.20
C ALA A 62 1.16 8.51 -9.19
N SER A 63 1.48 9.34 -10.16
CA SER A 63 2.75 10.09 -10.17
C SER A 63 2.52 11.44 -9.52
N THR A 64 3.37 11.79 -8.58
CA THR A 64 3.33 13.09 -7.91
C THR A 64 4.73 13.63 -7.68
N SER A 65 4.85 14.94 -7.80
CA SER A 65 6.06 15.69 -7.46
C SER A 65 5.80 16.44 -6.16
N LEU A 66 6.67 16.24 -5.17
CA LEU A 66 6.56 16.84 -3.85
C LEU A 66 7.65 17.91 -3.68
N THR A 67 7.25 19.16 -3.68
CA THR A 67 8.17 20.27 -3.43
C THR A 67 8.58 20.32 -1.97
N TRP A 68 9.86 20.47 -1.71
CA TRP A 68 10.43 20.63 -0.38
C TRP A 68 10.73 22.10 -0.11
N THR A 69 10.39 22.53 1.08
CA THR A 69 10.67 23.91 1.57
C THR A 69 11.93 24.00 2.41
N ALA A 70 12.52 22.86 2.75
CA ALA A 70 13.74 22.76 3.54
C ALA A 70 14.70 21.72 2.94
N THR A 71 15.99 21.87 3.20
CA THR A 71 17.03 20.96 2.72
C THR A 71 16.99 19.58 3.34
N SER A 72 16.40 19.45 4.53
CA SER A 72 16.23 18.18 5.24
C SER A 72 14.88 18.13 5.91
N GLY A 73 14.39 16.94 6.20
CA GLY A 73 13.14 16.74 6.92
C GLY A 73 12.44 15.44 6.54
N THR A 74 11.22 15.30 7.06
CA THR A 74 10.35 14.16 6.80
C THR A 74 9.03 14.64 6.22
N ARG A 75 8.55 13.96 5.20
CA ARG A 75 7.25 14.22 4.54
C ARG A 75 6.48 12.92 4.37
N THR A 76 5.16 13.07 4.28
CA THR A 76 4.27 11.95 3.99
C THR A 76 3.45 12.27 2.74
N ALA A 77 3.48 11.36 1.78
CA ALA A 77 2.65 11.39 0.60
C ALA A 77 1.61 10.27 0.67
N TYR A 78 0.43 10.52 0.10
CA TYR A 78 -0.65 9.56 -0.01
C TYR A 78 -1.13 9.51 -1.45
N PHE A 79 -1.46 8.32 -1.93
CA PHE A 79 -2.22 8.15 -3.16
C PHE A 79 -3.05 6.87 -3.13
N THR A 80 -4.06 6.80 -3.98
CA THR A 80 -4.99 5.69 -4.07
C THR A 80 -4.96 5.08 -5.47
N GLY A 81 -5.34 3.84 -5.56
CA GLY A 81 -5.41 3.11 -6.82
C GLY A 81 -6.26 1.85 -6.70
N THR A 82 -6.26 1.06 -7.75
CA THR A 82 -6.94 -0.24 -7.79
C THR A 82 -5.98 -1.33 -8.19
N ALA A 83 -6.02 -2.45 -7.46
CA ALA A 83 -5.26 -3.66 -7.75
C ALA A 83 -5.99 -4.87 -7.17
N ALA A 84 -6.24 -5.89 -7.94
CA ALA A 84 -6.74 -7.17 -7.44
C ALA A 84 -5.71 -7.80 -6.47
N ALA A 85 -6.16 -8.69 -5.60
CA ALA A 85 -5.26 -9.46 -4.75
C ALA A 85 -4.27 -10.27 -5.60
N GLY A 86 -3.00 -10.31 -5.19
CA GLY A 86 -1.93 -11.01 -5.91
C GLY A 86 -1.30 -10.24 -7.06
N VAL A 87 -1.85 -9.09 -7.46
CA VAL A 87 -1.25 -8.24 -8.51
C VAL A 87 0.00 -7.54 -7.99
N ALA A 88 1.03 -7.46 -8.82
CA ALA A 88 2.28 -6.78 -8.49
C ALA A 88 2.08 -5.26 -8.40
N ILE A 89 2.61 -4.68 -7.34
CA ILE A 89 2.71 -3.23 -7.13
C ILE A 89 4.18 -2.87 -6.99
N LYS A 90 4.61 -1.82 -7.69
CA LYS A 90 5.95 -1.27 -7.60
C LYS A 90 5.89 0.23 -7.37
N VAL A 91 6.52 0.68 -6.29
CA VAL A 91 6.59 2.09 -5.91
C VAL A 91 8.00 2.58 -6.18
N TYR A 92 8.10 3.69 -6.90
CA TYR A 92 9.34 4.39 -7.23
C TYR A 92 9.41 5.66 -6.41
N VAL A 93 10.54 5.90 -5.80
CA VAL A 93 10.82 7.09 -5.00
C VAL A 93 12.18 7.63 -5.38
N GLY A 94 12.26 8.89 -5.77
CA GLY A 94 13.51 9.48 -6.23
C GLY A 94 13.49 10.99 -6.29
N GLN A 95 14.51 11.54 -6.93
CA GLN A 95 14.60 12.96 -7.20
C GLN A 95 13.73 13.32 -8.43
N ASP A 96 13.11 14.50 -8.40
CA ASP A 96 12.33 15.01 -9.51
C ASP A 96 13.17 15.16 -10.80
N ASN A 97 12.54 14.86 -11.95
CA ASN A 97 13.10 14.97 -13.30
C ASN A 97 14.28 14.05 -13.66
N ASP A 98 14.65 13.11 -12.83
CA ASP A 98 15.66 12.14 -13.21
C ASP A 98 15.02 10.76 -13.41
N GLY A 99 14.67 10.44 -14.65
CA GLY A 99 14.02 9.20 -15.06
C GLY A 99 14.86 7.94 -14.85
N THR A 100 16.05 8.03 -14.26
CA THR A 100 16.98 6.91 -14.10
C THR A 100 17.32 6.59 -12.64
N ASN A 101 17.09 7.50 -11.70
CA ASN A 101 17.58 7.38 -10.32
C ASN A 101 16.44 7.23 -9.31
N TYR A 102 15.89 6.02 -9.18
CA TYR A 102 14.86 5.70 -8.21
C TYR A 102 15.27 4.59 -7.26
N GLY A 103 14.94 4.77 -5.97
CA GLY A 103 14.74 3.66 -5.07
C GLY A 103 13.37 3.01 -5.37
N THR A 104 13.26 1.69 -5.26
CA THR A 104 12.01 0.98 -5.52
C THR A 104 11.63 0.05 -4.38
N THR A 105 10.33 -0.07 -4.14
CA THR A 105 9.73 -1.08 -3.27
C THR A 105 8.71 -1.85 -4.08
N SER A 106 8.85 -3.18 -4.13
CA SER A 106 7.93 -4.07 -4.85
C SER A 106 7.27 -5.06 -3.90
N PHE A 107 5.98 -5.29 -4.09
CA PHE A 107 5.21 -6.27 -3.33
C PHE A 107 3.97 -6.69 -4.13
N THR A 108 3.28 -7.74 -3.69
CA THR A 108 1.98 -8.12 -4.25
C THR A 108 0.86 -7.50 -3.41
N ALA A 109 -0.19 -7.02 -4.09
CA ALA A 109 -1.37 -6.47 -3.43
C ALA A 109 -2.01 -7.55 -2.53
N PRO A 110 -2.10 -7.35 -1.21
CA PRO A 110 -2.75 -8.31 -0.33
C PRO A 110 -4.26 -8.33 -0.56
N ALA A 111 -4.89 -9.46 -0.25
CA ALA A 111 -6.34 -9.54 -0.19
C ALA A 111 -6.91 -8.65 0.93
N LEU A 112 -8.17 -8.27 0.81
CA LEU A 112 -8.90 -7.65 1.91
C LEU A 112 -9.06 -8.68 3.04
N LEU A 113 -8.55 -8.39 4.22
CA LEU A 113 -8.58 -9.31 5.36
C LEU A 113 -9.99 -9.55 5.94
N GLY A 114 -11.01 -8.84 5.45
CA GLY A 114 -12.39 -8.95 5.92
C GLY A 114 -13.16 -10.20 5.48
N ASP A 115 -12.63 -10.94 4.49
CA ASP A 115 -13.36 -12.07 3.89
C ASP A 115 -12.82 -13.45 4.33
N VAL A 116 -11.97 -13.49 5.34
CA VAL A 116 -11.38 -14.76 5.80
C VAL A 116 -11.99 -15.19 7.12
N VAL A 117 -12.77 -16.24 7.07
CA VAL A 117 -13.30 -16.91 8.26
C VAL A 117 -12.38 -18.09 8.59
N TYR A 118 -11.95 -18.16 9.84
CA TYR A 118 -11.26 -19.34 10.37
C TYR A 118 -12.19 -20.12 11.28
N VAL A 119 -12.18 -21.43 11.16
CA VAL A 119 -12.89 -22.35 12.04
C VAL A 119 -11.92 -23.24 12.77
N LYS A 120 -12.19 -23.55 14.04
CA LYS A 120 -11.37 -24.46 14.84
C LYS A 120 -11.85 -25.88 14.59
N VAL A 121 -11.01 -26.71 13.96
CA VAL A 121 -11.29 -28.12 13.68
C VAL A 121 -10.21 -28.97 14.34
N SER A 122 -10.63 -29.86 15.24
CA SER A 122 -9.71 -30.76 15.98
C SER A 122 -8.56 -30.00 16.68
N GLY A 123 -8.88 -28.84 17.29
CA GLY A 123 -7.92 -28.02 18.02
C GLY A 123 -7.09 -27.05 17.18
N ALA A 124 -7.08 -27.15 15.85
CA ALA A 124 -6.35 -26.27 14.94
C ALA A 124 -7.27 -25.28 14.23
N TRP A 125 -6.80 -24.03 14.06
CA TRP A 125 -7.48 -23.03 13.26
C TRP A 125 -7.27 -23.28 11.77
N LYS A 126 -8.35 -23.48 11.02
CA LYS A 126 -8.33 -23.69 9.58
C LYS A 126 -9.11 -22.57 8.88
N LYS A 127 -8.58 -22.10 7.76
CA LYS A 127 -9.26 -21.12 6.91
C LYS A 127 -10.48 -21.80 6.27
N ALA A 128 -11.67 -21.19 6.41
CA ALA A 128 -12.85 -21.65 5.72
C ALA A 128 -12.73 -21.35 4.21
N SER A 129 -13.06 -22.31 3.37
CA SER A 129 -13.12 -22.13 1.91
C SER A 129 -14.38 -21.36 1.48
N ALA A 130 -15.46 -21.47 2.23
CA ALA A 130 -16.71 -20.74 2.05
C ALA A 130 -17.53 -20.72 3.35
N VAL A 131 -18.41 -19.74 3.47
CA VAL A 131 -19.38 -19.66 4.56
C VAL A 131 -20.77 -19.69 3.94
N TYR A 132 -21.62 -20.55 4.45
CA TYR A 132 -22.99 -20.71 3.99
C TYR A 132 -23.98 -20.41 5.11
N VAL A 133 -25.07 -19.75 4.76
CA VAL A 133 -26.22 -19.50 5.65
C VAL A 133 -27.44 -20.18 5.05
N LYS A 134 -28.19 -20.91 5.88
CA LYS A 134 -29.45 -21.53 5.46
C LYS A 134 -30.59 -20.53 5.58
N VAL A 135 -31.17 -20.11 4.46
CA VAL A 135 -32.28 -19.18 4.39
C VAL A 135 -33.44 -19.86 3.66
N ASN A 136 -34.59 -19.99 4.31
CA ASN A 136 -35.79 -20.67 3.75
C ASN A 136 -35.48 -22.07 3.18
N GLY A 137 -34.69 -22.85 3.91
CA GLY A 137 -34.34 -24.21 3.50
C GLY A 137 -33.17 -24.34 2.52
N ALA A 138 -32.75 -23.26 1.86
CA ALA A 138 -31.64 -23.25 0.89
C ALA A 138 -30.33 -22.68 1.49
N TRP A 139 -29.18 -23.30 1.16
CA TRP A 139 -27.89 -22.80 1.51
C TRP A 139 -27.48 -21.67 0.58
N LYS A 140 -27.17 -20.50 1.15
CA LYS A 140 -26.70 -19.31 0.42
C LYS A 140 -25.33 -18.88 0.89
N THR A 141 -24.49 -18.43 -0.04
CA THR A 141 -23.21 -17.77 0.26
C THR A 141 -23.43 -16.26 0.34
N GLY A 142 -22.66 -15.60 1.18
CA GLY A 142 -22.69 -14.13 1.29
C GLY A 142 -21.49 -13.61 2.10
N PRO A 143 -21.26 -12.30 2.08
CA PRO A 143 -20.21 -11.70 2.87
C PRO A 143 -20.50 -11.88 4.37
N VAL A 144 -19.48 -12.29 5.10
CA VAL A 144 -19.55 -12.38 6.57
C VAL A 144 -19.38 -10.97 7.14
N LYS A 145 -20.35 -10.54 7.94
CA LYS A 145 -20.30 -9.27 8.64
C LYS A 145 -20.30 -9.50 10.15
N PHE A 146 -19.54 -8.69 10.87
CA PHE A 146 -19.50 -8.72 12.33
C PHE A 146 -20.14 -7.46 12.91
N LYS A 147 -20.90 -7.60 13.97
CA LYS A 147 -21.44 -6.46 14.71
C LYS A 147 -20.45 -6.03 15.77
N THR A 148 -19.92 -4.80 15.64
CA THR A 148 -18.98 -4.22 16.59
C THR A 148 -19.46 -2.84 16.99
N GLY A 149 -19.63 -2.58 18.29
CA GLY A 149 -20.11 -1.29 18.79
C GLY A 149 -21.50 -0.90 18.25
N GLY A 150 -22.36 -1.89 18.01
CA GLY A 150 -23.73 -1.67 17.52
C GLY A 150 -23.86 -1.53 15.99
N ALA A 151 -22.76 -1.43 15.25
CA ALA A 151 -22.75 -1.34 13.79
C ALA A 151 -22.26 -2.62 13.11
N TRP A 152 -22.85 -2.95 11.96
CA TRP A 152 -22.38 -4.04 11.08
C TRP A 152 -21.17 -3.55 10.25
N LYS A 153 -20.10 -4.29 10.30
CA LYS A 153 -18.87 -4.05 9.52
C LYS A 153 -18.59 -5.22 8.60
#